data_e0b81dbf6dfaf73b63eee4f86d3ac8e1
#
_entry.id   e0b81dbf6dfaf73b63eee4f86d3ac8e1
#
_cell.length_a   1.000
_cell.length_b   1.000
_cell.length_c   1.000
_cell.angle_alpha   90.00
_cell.angle_beta   90.00
_cell.angle_gamma   90.00
#
_symmetry.space_group_name_H-M   'P 1'
#
loop_
_entity.id
_entity.type
_entity.pdbx_description
1 polymer ?
#
loop_
_entity_poly.entity_id
_entity_poly.type
_entity_poly.pdbx_seq_one_letter_code
_entity_poly.pdbx_strand_id
1 'polypeptide(L)'
;MGNPVVHFEIIGSDGERLRRYYGELFGWQYDTSGAVAEPVAEPGNYGFVEPEGTGIPGGVGGGAGYDSHTVFYVGVPDVEAALQEAERLGGTRRMGPARAAGRDLVVAHFTDPEGNLIGLAGPA
;
A
#
# COMPACT_ATOMS: atom_id res chain seq x y z
N MET A 1 -17.64 -14.34 -5.49
CA MET A 1 -17.37 -12.87 -5.54
C MET A 1 -15.88 -12.65 -5.40
N GLY A 2 -15.32 -11.75 -6.18
CA GLY A 2 -13.90 -11.43 -6.08
C GLY A 2 -13.62 -10.47 -4.93
N ASN A 3 -12.44 -10.56 -4.36
CA ASN A 3 -11.98 -9.60 -3.36
C ASN A 3 -11.72 -8.25 -4.04
N PRO A 4 -12.08 -7.12 -3.39
CA PRO A 4 -11.98 -5.81 -4.03
C PRO A 4 -10.56 -5.22 -3.96
N VAL A 5 -10.21 -4.41 -4.95
CA VAL A 5 -9.07 -3.50 -4.83
C VAL A 5 -9.53 -2.33 -3.94
N VAL A 6 -8.80 -2.08 -2.85
CA VAL A 6 -9.24 -1.13 -1.83
C VAL A 6 -8.31 0.06 -1.64
N HIS A 7 -7.12 0.05 -2.23
CA HIS A 7 -6.11 1.10 -2.00
C HIS A 7 -5.08 1.07 -3.11
N PHE A 8 -4.61 2.23 -3.53
CA PHE A 8 -3.43 2.33 -4.40
C PHE A 8 -2.29 2.97 -3.62
N GLU A 9 -1.06 2.80 -4.08
CA GLU A 9 0.09 3.35 -3.37
C GLU A 9 1.20 3.73 -4.35
N ILE A 10 1.80 4.88 -4.12
CA ILE A 10 2.96 5.35 -4.88
C ILE A 10 4.06 5.66 -3.88
N ILE A 11 5.20 5.02 -4.03
CA ILE A 11 6.33 5.13 -3.10
C ILE A 11 7.57 5.60 -3.84
N GLY A 12 8.39 6.40 -3.18
CA GLY A 12 9.70 6.80 -3.68
C GLY A 12 10.61 7.29 -2.57
N SER A 13 11.86 7.55 -2.90
CA SER A 13 12.84 8.00 -1.91
C SER A 13 12.55 9.40 -1.36
N ASP A 14 11.80 10.21 -2.09
CA ASP A 14 11.37 11.55 -1.67
C ASP A 14 9.84 11.63 -1.73
N GLY A 15 9.19 11.15 -0.69
CA GLY A 15 7.74 11.08 -0.62
C GLY A 15 7.09 12.46 -0.62
N GLU A 16 7.70 13.46 0.00
CA GLU A 16 7.19 14.82 0.00
C GLU A 16 7.16 15.42 -1.41
N ARG A 17 8.22 15.19 -2.18
CA ARG A 17 8.29 15.63 -3.57
C ARG A 17 7.21 14.96 -4.42
N LEU A 18 6.98 13.67 -4.21
CA LEU A 18 5.92 12.93 -4.90
C LEU A 18 4.54 13.49 -4.57
N ARG A 19 4.28 13.76 -3.30
CA ARG A 19 2.99 14.35 -2.89
C ARG A 19 2.77 15.71 -3.53
N ARG A 20 3.80 16.53 -3.59
CA ARG A 20 3.71 17.83 -4.25
C ARG A 20 3.44 17.68 -5.74
N TYR A 21 4.15 16.77 -6.39
CA TYR A 21 3.98 16.51 -7.82
C TYR A 21 2.54 16.09 -8.16
N TYR A 22 2.03 15.08 -7.48
CA TYR A 22 0.68 14.59 -7.75
C TYR A 22 -0.41 15.52 -7.23
N GLY A 23 -0.13 16.26 -6.18
CA GLY A 23 -1.04 17.30 -5.70
C GLY A 23 -1.26 18.39 -6.73
N GLU A 24 -0.20 18.84 -7.38
CA GLU A 24 -0.31 19.83 -8.46
C GLU A 24 -0.97 19.25 -9.72
N LEU A 25 -0.60 18.01 -10.07
CA LEU A 25 -1.09 17.40 -11.31
C LEU A 25 -2.56 16.99 -11.22
N PHE A 26 -2.96 16.39 -10.11
CA PHE A 26 -4.29 15.79 -9.96
C PHE A 26 -5.18 16.48 -8.93
N GLY A 27 -4.66 17.47 -8.22
CA GLY A 27 -5.42 18.14 -7.16
C GLY A 27 -5.59 17.30 -5.90
N TRP A 28 -4.79 16.28 -5.71
CA TRP A 28 -4.88 15.42 -4.52
C TRP A 28 -4.48 16.19 -3.27
N GLN A 29 -5.27 16.03 -2.21
CA GLN A 29 -4.99 16.56 -0.88
C GLN A 29 -4.66 15.40 0.05
N TYR A 30 -3.70 15.60 0.95
CA TYR A 30 -3.13 14.51 1.74
C TYR A 30 -3.36 14.69 3.22
N ASP A 31 -3.60 13.57 3.90
CA ASP A 31 -3.54 13.48 5.35
C ASP A 31 -2.28 12.68 5.70
N THR A 32 -1.30 13.33 6.33
CA THR A 32 -0.04 12.71 6.72
C THR A 32 -0.01 12.29 8.19
N SER A 33 -1.12 12.44 8.92
CA SER A 33 -1.20 12.10 10.34
C SER A 33 -1.45 10.61 10.59
N GLY A 34 -1.88 9.85 9.57
CA GLY A 34 -2.19 8.43 9.72
C GLY A 34 -0.93 7.57 9.78
N ALA A 35 -0.99 6.51 10.58
CA ALA A 35 0.10 5.55 10.69
C ALA A 35 0.13 4.59 9.51
N VAL A 36 1.33 4.22 9.08
CA VAL A 36 1.56 3.18 8.08
C VAL A 36 2.53 2.15 8.64
N ALA A 37 2.55 0.97 8.03
CA ALA A 37 3.54 -0.05 8.40
C ALA A 37 4.94 0.41 7.96
N GLU A 38 5.93 0.23 8.84
CA GLU A 38 7.30 0.68 8.60
C GLU A 38 7.91 0.17 7.28
N PRO A 39 7.68 -1.10 6.86
CA PRO A 39 8.19 -1.55 5.57
C PRO A 39 7.60 -0.84 4.36
N VAL A 40 6.49 -0.14 4.51
CA VAL A 40 5.81 0.58 3.42
C VAL A 40 6.42 1.95 3.21
N ALA A 41 6.60 2.73 4.29
CA ALA A 41 7.12 4.10 4.22
C ALA A 41 7.68 4.52 5.57
N GLU A 42 8.53 5.55 5.52
CA GLU A 42 9.06 6.17 6.73
C GLU A 42 7.93 6.80 7.54
N PRO A 43 7.96 6.70 8.89
CA PRO A 43 6.95 7.35 9.74
C PRO A 43 6.81 8.84 9.42
N GLY A 44 5.56 9.29 9.28
CA GLY A 44 5.27 10.69 8.95
C GLY A 44 5.48 11.06 7.48
N ASN A 45 5.89 10.12 6.64
CA ASN A 45 6.20 10.37 5.23
C ASN A 45 5.26 9.59 4.31
N TYR A 46 3.96 9.62 4.62
CA TYR A 46 2.93 8.97 3.82
C TYR A 46 1.65 9.79 3.89
N GLY A 47 1.18 10.25 2.76
CA GLY A 47 -0.06 11.02 2.67
C GLY A 47 -1.20 10.17 2.15
N PHE A 48 -2.27 10.06 2.93
CA PHE A 48 -3.48 9.37 2.51
C PHE A 48 -4.32 10.30 1.63
N VAL A 49 -4.82 9.75 0.52
CA VAL A 49 -5.68 10.44 -0.43
C VAL A 49 -7.07 9.84 -0.34
N GLU A 50 -8.05 10.67 0.03
CA GLU A 50 -9.46 10.26 -0.02
C GLU A 50 -10.05 10.70 -1.35
N PRO A 51 -10.63 9.79 -2.13
CA PRO A 51 -11.18 10.15 -3.43
C PRO A 51 -12.50 10.89 -3.27
N GLU A 52 -12.81 11.71 -4.27
CA GLU A 52 -14.16 12.23 -4.44
C GLU A 52 -14.97 11.23 -5.27
N GLY A 53 -16.23 11.05 -4.91
CA GLY A 53 -17.11 10.15 -5.65
C GLY A 53 -16.76 8.69 -5.48
N THR A 54 -16.58 7.98 -6.58
CA THR A 54 -16.40 6.54 -6.63
C THR A 54 -14.95 6.11 -6.81
N GLY A 55 -14.00 7.03 -6.62
CA GLY A 55 -12.58 6.71 -6.79
C GLY A 55 -12.05 5.78 -5.71
N ILE A 56 -10.86 5.25 -5.92
CA ILE A 56 -10.19 4.37 -4.96
C ILE A 56 -9.32 5.24 -4.05
N PRO A 57 -9.40 5.07 -2.71
CA PRO A 57 -8.47 5.77 -1.82
C PRO A 57 -7.05 5.29 -2.03
N GLY A 58 -6.08 6.10 -1.65
CA GLY A 58 -4.70 5.74 -1.84
C GLY A 58 -3.74 6.44 -0.91
N GLY A 59 -2.46 6.29 -1.20
CA GLY A 59 -1.40 6.93 -0.45
C GLY A 59 -0.18 7.21 -1.30
N VAL A 60 0.52 8.28 -0.96
CA VAL A 60 1.76 8.69 -1.62
C VAL A 60 2.79 9.01 -0.55
N GLY A 61 3.92 8.33 -0.59
CA GLY A 61 4.92 8.51 0.43
C GLY A 61 6.25 7.85 0.11
N GLY A 62 6.99 7.52 1.16
CA GLY A 62 8.27 6.85 1.03
C GLY A 62 9.27 7.31 2.07
N GLY A 63 10.48 7.56 1.62
CA GLY A 63 11.58 7.97 2.46
C GLY A 63 12.91 7.47 1.92
N ALA A 64 14.01 7.91 2.55
CA ALA A 64 15.33 7.45 2.15
C ALA A 64 15.42 5.93 2.29
N GLY A 65 15.89 5.26 1.24
CA GLY A 65 16.00 3.80 1.22
C GLY A 65 14.74 3.06 0.77
N TYR A 66 13.66 3.76 0.51
CA TYR A 66 12.44 3.13 -0.03
C TYR A 66 12.46 3.21 -1.56
N ASP A 67 12.48 2.06 -2.19
CA ASP A 67 12.55 1.99 -3.66
C ASP A 67 11.26 2.45 -4.32
N SER A 68 11.38 3.17 -5.42
CA SER A 68 10.25 3.67 -6.18
C SER A 68 9.42 2.53 -6.76
N HIS A 69 8.12 2.55 -6.48
CA HIS A 69 7.17 1.59 -7.04
C HIS A 69 5.74 2.07 -6.88
N THR A 70 4.87 1.47 -7.65
CA THR A 70 3.42 1.59 -7.44
C THR A 70 2.86 0.21 -7.15
N VAL A 71 1.82 0.16 -6.34
CA VAL A 71 1.16 -1.10 -5.99
C VAL A 71 -0.29 -0.81 -5.67
N PHE A 72 -1.19 -1.74 -5.96
CA PHE A 72 -2.54 -1.68 -5.44
C PHE A 72 -2.71 -2.80 -4.40
N TYR A 73 -3.65 -2.59 -3.48
CA TYR A 73 -3.93 -3.54 -2.41
C TYR A 73 -5.31 -4.15 -2.61
N VAL A 74 -5.37 -5.47 -2.49
CA VAL A 74 -6.62 -6.21 -2.50
C VAL A 74 -7.05 -6.46 -1.06
N GLY A 75 -8.29 -6.12 -0.72
CA GLY A 75 -8.84 -6.33 0.61
C GLY A 75 -9.19 -7.80 0.81
N VAL A 76 -8.66 -8.40 1.87
CA VAL A 76 -8.89 -9.81 2.22
C VAL A 76 -9.20 -9.94 3.71
N PRO A 77 -9.96 -10.96 4.13
CA PRO A 77 -10.27 -11.13 5.55
C PRO A 77 -9.10 -11.63 6.39
N ASP A 78 -8.11 -12.29 5.79
CA ASP A 78 -6.96 -12.86 6.49
C ASP A 78 -5.73 -12.76 5.57
N VAL A 79 -4.85 -11.81 5.87
CA VAL A 79 -3.69 -11.51 5.04
C VAL A 79 -2.70 -12.67 4.99
N GLU A 80 -2.42 -13.31 6.14
CA GLU A 80 -1.49 -14.44 6.16
C GLU A 80 -2.03 -15.62 5.35
N ALA A 81 -3.31 -15.93 5.48
CA ALA A 81 -3.94 -17.00 4.70
C ALA A 81 -3.87 -16.71 3.21
N ALA A 82 -4.11 -15.46 2.82
CA ALA A 82 -4.02 -15.05 1.42
C ALA A 82 -2.59 -15.15 0.87
N LEU A 83 -1.59 -14.79 1.68
CA LEU A 83 -0.18 -14.95 1.29
C LEU A 83 0.19 -16.42 1.08
N GLN A 84 -0.25 -17.29 1.99
CA GLN A 84 0.01 -18.73 1.85
C GLN A 84 -0.63 -19.27 0.58
N GLU A 85 -1.84 -18.84 0.26
CA GLU A 85 -2.51 -19.26 -0.97
C GLU A 85 -1.78 -18.72 -2.21
N ALA A 86 -1.33 -17.47 -2.17
CA ALA A 86 -0.53 -16.90 -3.26
C ALA A 86 0.74 -17.71 -3.51
N GLU A 87 1.42 -18.11 -2.44
CA GLU A 87 2.63 -18.96 -2.54
C GLU A 87 2.29 -20.33 -3.11
N ARG A 88 1.21 -20.94 -2.65
CA ARG A 88 0.76 -22.25 -3.15
C ARG A 88 0.46 -22.20 -4.66
N LEU A 89 -0.03 -21.07 -5.14
CA LEU A 89 -0.38 -20.88 -6.55
C LEU A 89 0.78 -20.39 -7.42
N GLY A 90 1.99 -20.27 -6.86
CA GLY A 90 3.19 -19.94 -7.62
C GLY A 90 3.72 -18.52 -7.46
N GLY A 91 3.13 -17.74 -6.56
CA GLY A 91 3.63 -16.40 -6.21
C GLY A 91 4.75 -16.46 -5.20
N THR A 92 5.36 -15.31 -4.93
CA THR A 92 6.47 -15.18 -3.99
C THR A 92 6.17 -14.09 -2.98
N ARG A 93 6.23 -14.42 -1.69
CA ARG A 93 6.10 -13.44 -0.61
C ARG A 93 7.24 -12.43 -0.68
N ARG A 94 6.93 -11.14 -0.58
CA ARG A 94 7.92 -10.07 -0.64
C ARG A 94 8.02 -9.30 0.67
N MET A 95 6.91 -9.10 1.37
CA MET A 95 6.89 -8.31 2.60
C MET A 95 5.66 -8.67 3.41
N GLY A 96 5.82 -8.75 4.74
CA GLY A 96 4.73 -8.87 5.67
C GLY A 96 4.30 -10.29 5.99
N PRO A 97 3.22 -10.42 6.75
CA PRO A 97 2.30 -9.35 7.16
C PRO A 97 2.98 -8.31 8.06
N ALA A 98 2.68 -7.05 7.84
CA ALA A 98 3.21 -5.95 8.62
C ALA A 98 2.05 -5.09 9.12
N ARG A 99 2.06 -4.77 10.43
CA ARG A 99 0.98 -4.03 11.06
C ARG A 99 1.26 -2.53 11.05
N ALA A 100 0.25 -1.73 10.74
CA ALA A 100 0.31 -0.29 10.96
C ALA A 100 0.12 -0.02 12.46
N ALA A 101 1.05 0.72 13.06
CA ALA A 101 1.05 0.96 14.51
C ALA A 101 -0.27 1.59 14.97
N GLY A 102 -0.89 1.00 16.01
CA GLY A 102 -2.12 1.52 16.60
C GLY A 102 -3.37 1.32 15.76
N ARG A 103 -3.30 0.58 14.67
CA ARG A 103 -4.44 0.35 13.77
C ARG A 103 -4.75 -1.14 13.66
N ASP A 104 -6.02 -1.46 13.39
CA ASP A 104 -6.44 -2.83 13.07
C ASP A 104 -6.25 -3.06 11.57
N LEU A 105 -5.00 -3.00 11.14
CA LEU A 105 -4.64 -3.11 9.74
C LEU A 105 -3.30 -3.82 9.60
N VAL A 106 -3.28 -4.87 8.80
CA VAL A 106 -2.03 -5.47 8.34
C VAL A 106 -1.99 -5.43 6.82
N VAL A 107 -0.78 -5.30 6.31
CA VAL A 107 -0.53 -5.27 4.86
C VAL A 107 0.58 -6.25 4.51
N ALA A 108 0.61 -6.66 3.26
CA ALA A 108 1.65 -7.52 2.75
C ALA A 108 1.86 -7.28 1.26
N HIS A 109 3.00 -7.70 0.77
CA HIS A 109 3.31 -7.68 -0.66
C HIS A 109 3.71 -9.07 -1.12
N PHE A 110 3.30 -9.42 -2.31
CA PHE A 110 3.82 -10.60 -3.00
C PHE A 110 3.98 -10.28 -4.50
N THR A 111 4.75 -11.09 -5.20
CA THR A 111 4.79 -11.04 -6.65
C THR A 111 4.03 -12.24 -7.20
N ASP A 112 3.24 -12.00 -8.25
CA ASP A 112 2.52 -13.06 -8.93
C ASP A 112 3.48 -13.92 -9.79
N PRO A 113 3.02 -14.98 -10.45
CA PRO A 113 3.90 -15.82 -11.26
C PRO A 113 4.63 -15.12 -12.41
N GLU A 114 4.16 -13.94 -12.82
CA GLU A 114 4.80 -13.14 -13.86
C GLU A 114 5.68 -12.03 -13.28
N GLY A 115 5.79 -11.93 -11.94
CA GLY A 115 6.62 -10.93 -11.28
C GLY A 115 5.94 -9.60 -10.98
N ASN A 116 4.63 -9.50 -11.16
CA ASN A 116 3.91 -8.26 -10.82
C ASN A 116 3.77 -8.12 -9.31
N LEU A 117 4.05 -6.93 -8.79
CA LEU A 117 3.89 -6.63 -7.36
C LEU A 117 2.43 -6.37 -7.04
N ILE A 118 1.92 -7.09 -6.05
CA ILE A 118 0.53 -6.98 -5.60
C ILE A 118 0.53 -6.82 -4.07
N GLY A 119 -0.36 -5.97 -3.57
CA GLY A 119 -0.54 -5.76 -2.14
C GLY A 119 -1.78 -6.46 -1.61
N LEU A 120 -1.72 -6.84 -0.33
CA LEU A 120 -2.85 -7.36 0.42
C LEU A 120 -3.07 -6.48 1.64
N ALA A 121 -4.33 -6.25 2.00
CA ALA A 121 -4.69 -5.48 3.18
C ALA A 121 -5.88 -6.15 3.87
N GLY A 122 -5.84 -6.16 5.20
CA GLY A 122 -6.92 -6.76 5.97
C GLY A 122 -6.78 -6.48 7.46
N PRO A 123 -7.70 -6.99 8.28
CA PRO A 123 -7.63 -6.80 9.73
C PRO A 123 -6.44 -7.53 10.34
N ALA A 124 -5.99 -6.99 11.45
CA ALA A 124 -4.89 -7.57 12.22
C ALA A 124 -5.34 -8.84 12.95
#